data_897956941e3003f910bfc525c15a0ec7
#
_entry.id   897956941e3003f910bfc525c15a0ec7
#
_cell.length_a   1.000
_cell.length_b   1.000
_cell.length_c   1.000
_cell.angle_alpha   90.00
_cell.angle_beta   90.00
_cell.angle_gamma   90.00
#
_symmetry.space_group_name_H-M   'P 1'
#
loop_
_entity.id
_entity.type
_entity.pdbx_description
1 polymer ?
#
loop_
_entity_poly.entity_id
_entity_poly.type
_entity_poly.pdbx_seq_one_letter_code
_entity_poly.pdbx_strand_id
1 'polypeptide(L)'
;MGITAALELRNVSYQADSKNILDRVNWTVRSGEHWAILGPNGSGKTTLLKIASGYLWPNGGGEVYRKGNMLTHLPELRKSIGWVTASLAGEIPTQEKALNTVVSGKFAQIGYLGGPWEQASRNDYTCARHYLSEVGALHLREQAFGTLSQGEQQKVLIARARMTKPYLIILDEPCAGMDPGAREKFLAALGKVGKQKKIPALIYVTHHIEEILPLFRHTLVLRDGKVLHAGPTRLVLTRDVLNQLYGVSLTIRQRKGRYWPVIR
;
A
#
# COMPACT_ATOMS: atom_id res chain seq x y z
N MET A 1 -20.41 16.84 -10.64
CA MET A 1 -19.37 16.97 -9.58
C MET A 1 -18.11 16.33 -10.09
N GLY A 2 -17.03 17.11 -10.29
CA GLY A 2 -15.75 16.55 -10.75
C GLY A 2 -15.19 15.57 -9.71
N ILE A 3 -14.69 14.44 -10.17
CA ILE A 3 -14.05 13.43 -9.30
C ILE A 3 -12.77 14.07 -8.75
N THR A 4 -12.76 14.41 -7.47
CA THR A 4 -11.60 15.03 -6.80
C THR A 4 -10.44 14.05 -6.73
N ALA A 5 -9.23 14.49 -7.09
CA ALA A 5 -8.02 13.70 -6.94
C ALA A 5 -7.77 13.46 -5.44
N ALA A 6 -7.58 12.19 -5.06
CA ALA A 6 -7.15 11.82 -3.71
C ALA A 6 -5.67 12.16 -3.51
N LEU A 7 -4.88 11.99 -4.58
CA LEU A 7 -3.45 12.28 -4.63
C LEU A 7 -3.08 12.73 -6.05
N GLU A 8 -2.28 13.80 -6.16
CA GLU A 8 -1.74 14.25 -7.44
C GLU A 8 -0.30 14.72 -7.26
N LEU A 9 0.59 14.19 -8.08
CA LEU A 9 1.99 14.58 -8.18
C LEU A 9 2.19 15.25 -9.54
N ARG A 10 2.80 16.44 -9.55
CA ARG A 10 3.11 17.21 -10.76
C ARG A 10 4.61 17.48 -10.83
N ASN A 11 5.28 16.90 -11.84
CA ASN A 11 6.70 17.06 -12.11
C ASN A 11 7.61 16.84 -10.89
N VAL A 12 7.26 15.88 -10.04
CA VAL A 12 7.95 15.61 -8.79
C VAL A 12 9.31 14.99 -9.04
N SER A 13 10.36 15.64 -8.54
CA SER A 13 11.74 15.15 -8.56
C SER A 13 12.32 15.08 -7.15
N TYR A 14 13.14 14.07 -6.90
CA TYR A 14 13.79 13.88 -5.61
C TYR A 14 15.23 13.36 -5.80
N GLN A 15 16.16 13.98 -5.07
CA GLN A 15 17.58 13.62 -5.09
C GLN A 15 18.02 13.16 -3.68
N ALA A 16 18.84 12.13 -3.63
CA ALA A 16 19.55 11.70 -2.44
C ALA A 16 20.97 11.30 -2.82
N ASP A 17 21.96 11.68 -2.01
CA ASP A 17 23.38 11.36 -2.23
C ASP A 17 23.83 11.64 -3.68
N SER A 18 23.48 12.82 -4.22
CA SER A 18 23.79 13.26 -5.59
C SER A 18 23.18 12.39 -6.70
N LYS A 19 22.25 11.47 -6.36
CA LYS A 19 21.54 10.64 -7.34
C LYS A 19 20.07 11.09 -7.47
N ASN A 20 19.58 11.15 -8.70
CA ASN A 20 18.15 11.32 -8.97
C ASN A 20 17.44 10.03 -8.65
N ILE A 21 16.68 10.03 -7.54
CA ILE A 21 15.83 8.90 -7.16
C ILE A 21 14.48 8.97 -7.86
N LEU A 22 13.96 10.19 -8.08
CA LEU A 22 12.77 10.45 -8.90
C LEU A 22 13.05 11.62 -9.85
N ASP A 23 12.59 11.50 -11.08
CA ASP A 23 12.75 12.51 -12.12
C ASP A 23 11.40 12.83 -12.78
N ARG A 24 10.87 14.03 -12.48
CA ARG A 24 9.66 14.63 -13.07
C ARG A 24 8.46 13.69 -13.11
N VAL A 25 8.22 13.00 -12.00
CA VAL A 25 7.09 12.07 -11.86
C VAL A 25 5.77 12.83 -11.88
N ASN A 26 4.88 12.41 -12.79
CA ASN A 26 3.49 12.85 -12.87
C ASN A 26 2.58 11.65 -12.59
N TRP A 27 1.70 11.78 -11.59
CA TRP A 27 0.78 10.72 -11.23
C TRP A 27 -0.46 11.27 -10.52
N THR A 28 -1.62 10.78 -10.91
CA THR A 28 -2.90 11.17 -10.31
C THR A 28 -3.69 9.94 -9.91
N VAL A 29 -4.10 9.87 -8.64
CA VAL A 29 -5.01 8.87 -8.08
C VAL A 29 -6.33 9.55 -7.75
N ARG A 30 -7.42 9.13 -8.38
CA ARG A 30 -8.76 9.65 -8.06
C ARG A 30 -9.35 8.90 -6.87
N SER A 31 -10.30 9.55 -6.20
CA SER A 31 -11.01 8.93 -5.07
C SER A 31 -11.67 7.62 -5.51
N GLY A 32 -11.41 6.55 -4.74
CA GLY A 32 -11.94 5.20 -5.02
C GLY A 32 -11.20 4.40 -6.10
N GLU A 33 -10.18 4.96 -6.75
CA GLU A 33 -9.32 4.19 -7.65
C GLU A 33 -8.35 3.31 -6.86
N HIS A 34 -8.16 2.08 -7.33
CA HIS A 34 -7.13 1.18 -6.82
C HIS A 34 -6.00 1.07 -7.85
N TRP A 35 -4.78 1.31 -7.39
CA TRP A 35 -3.59 1.34 -8.22
C TRP A 35 -2.57 0.27 -7.80
N ALA A 36 -1.94 -0.36 -8.79
CA ALA A 36 -0.69 -1.08 -8.58
C ALA A 36 0.49 -0.18 -8.98
N ILE A 37 1.58 -0.22 -8.21
CA ILE A 37 2.87 0.36 -8.62
C ILE A 37 3.82 -0.80 -8.87
N LEU A 38 4.28 -0.93 -10.11
CA LEU A 38 5.18 -1.97 -10.55
C LEU A 38 6.54 -1.37 -10.89
N GLY A 39 7.62 -2.02 -10.48
CA GLY A 39 8.98 -1.63 -10.83
C GLY A 39 10.01 -2.48 -10.12
N PRO A 40 11.23 -2.61 -10.67
CA PRO A 40 12.32 -3.34 -10.04
C PRO A 40 12.75 -2.68 -8.73
N ASN A 41 13.56 -3.40 -7.95
CA ASN A 41 14.17 -2.84 -6.76
C ASN A 41 15.05 -1.64 -7.13
N GLY A 42 15.02 -0.59 -6.31
CA GLY A 42 15.75 0.65 -6.60
C GLY A 42 15.08 1.59 -7.61
N SER A 43 13.91 1.27 -8.18
CA SER A 43 13.25 2.15 -9.15
C SER A 43 12.62 3.42 -8.57
N GLY A 44 12.65 3.62 -7.22
CA GLY A 44 12.13 4.81 -6.56
C GLY A 44 10.72 4.64 -5.96
N LYS A 45 10.11 3.44 -5.97
CA LYS A 45 8.74 3.18 -5.48
C LYS A 45 8.50 3.67 -4.04
N THR A 46 9.35 3.25 -3.10
CA THR A 46 9.24 3.64 -1.70
C THR A 46 9.45 5.14 -1.50
N THR A 47 10.37 5.76 -2.24
CA THR A 47 10.58 7.23 -2.22
C THR A 47 9.34 7.97 -2.71
N LEU A 48 8.76 7.51 -3.83
CA LEU A 48 7.50 8.05 -4.36
C LEU A 48 6.38 8.01 -3.31
N LEU A 49 6.24 6.88 -2.62
CA LEU A 49 5.23 6.73 -1.58
C LEU A 49 5.51 7.59 -0.35
N LYS A 50 6.76 7.71 0.08
CA LYS A 50 7.15 8.60 1.18
C LYS A 50 6.81 10.07 0.86
N ILE A 51 7.03 10.49 -0.38
CA ILE A 51 6.63 11.83 -0.84
C ILE A 51 5.11 11.95 -0.88
N ALA A 52 4.40 10.99 -1.47
CA ALA A 52 2.94 10.98 -1.51
C ALA A 52 2.30 11.09 -0.12
N SER A 53 2.90 10.44 0.89
CA SER A 53 2.41 10.38 2.26
C SER A 53 2.95 11.48 3.18
N GLY A 54 3.78 12.40 2.68
CA GLY A 54 4.32 13.51 3.48
C GLY A 54 5.42 13.11 4.46
N TYR A 55 6.14 12.01 4.20
CA TYR A 55 7.35 11.65 4.94
C TYR A 55 8.61 12.25 4.32
N LEU A 56 8.56 12.56 3.02
CA LEU A 56 9.60 13.27 2.29
C LEU A 56 8.98 14.42 1.49
N TRP A 57 9.80 15.44 1.18
CA TRP A 57 9.42 16.55 0.30
C TRP A 57 10.21 16.46 -1.00
N PRO A 58 9.62 16.81 -2.15
CA PRO A 58 10.36 16.91 -3.40
C PRO A 58 11.43 18.02 -3.27
N ASN A 59 12.70 17.65 -3.32
CA ASN A 59 13.84 18.58 -3.23
C ASN A 59 14.44 18.96 -4.60
N GLY A 60 13.99 18.25 -5.65
CA GLY A 60 14.35 18.55 -7.05
C GLY A 60 13.22 19.25 -7.82
N GLY A 61 12.22 19.80 -7.12
CA GLY A 61 11.06 20.48 -7.71
C GLY A 61 9.82 19.59 -7.84
N GLY A 62 8.72 20.23 -8.23
CA GLY A 62 7.40 19.61 -8.38
C GLY A 62 6.47 19.88 -7.20
N GLU A 63 5.21 19.50 -7.38
CA GLU A 63 4.12 19.79 -6.46
C GLU A 63 3.37 18.51 -6.10
N VAL A 64 2.89 18.41 -4.85
CA VAL A 64 2.10 17.28 -4.38
C VAL A 64 0.81 17.77 -3.77
N TYR A 65 -0.30 17.39 -4.39
CA TYR A 65 -1.64 17.72 -3.90
C TYR A 65 -2.29 16.49 -3.27
N ARG A 66 -2.87 16.67 -2.09
CA ARG A 66 -3.58 15.63 -1.33
C ARG A 66 -4.99 16.13 -1.06
N LYS A 67 -5.99 15.45 -1.61
CA LYS A 67 -7.38 15.92 -1.64
C LYS A 67 -7.50 17.36 -2.15
N GLY A 68 -6.70 17.72 -3.17
CA GLY A 68 -6.68 19.05 -3.77
C GLY A 68 -5.85 20.11 -3.01
N ASN A 69 -5.26 19.78 -1.84
CA ASN A 69 -4.47 20.72 -1.05
C ASN A 69 -2.97 20.39 -1.19
N MET A 70 -2.16 21.42 -1.46
CA MET A 70 -0.70 21.31 -1.53
C MET A 70 -0.09 21.32 -0.12
N LEU A 71 -0.57 22.20 0.74
CA LEU A 71 -0.14 22.26 2.14
C LEU A 71 -1.15 21.53 3.02
N THR A 72 -0.66 20.64 3.86
CA THR A 72 -1.46 19.82 4.79
C THR A 72 -0.74 19.71 6.12
N HIS A 73 -1.50 19.70 7.21
CA HIS A 73 -0.95 19.43 8.53
C HIS A 73 -0.47 17.98 8.59
N LEU A 74 0.86 17.77 8.70
CA LEU A 74 1.49 16.45 8.54
C LEU A 74 0.97 15.37 9.48
N PRO A 75 0.75 15.62 10.79
CA PRO A 75 0.19 14.63 11.69
C PRO A 75 -1.19 14.13 11.25
N GLU A 76 -2.06 15.02 10.78
CA GLU A 76 -3.39 14.65 10.28
C GLU A 76 -3.30 13.90 8.95
N LEU A 77 -2.42 14.35 8.05
CA LEU A 77 -2.16 13.66 6.80
C LEU A 77 -1.74 12.21 7.05
N ARG A 78 -0.75 11.99 7.93
CA ARG A 78 -0.24 10.65 8.26
C ARG A 78 -1.30 9.76 8.91
N LYS A 79 -2.21 10.33 9.72
CA LYS A 79 -3.38 9.60 10.23
C LYS A 79 -4.39 9.27 9.14
N SER A 80 -4.47 10.08 8.09
CA SER A 80 -5.43 9.90 6.99
C SER A 80 -4.94 8.96 5.88
N ILE A 81 -3.71 8.47 5.96
CA ILE A 81 -3.11 7.49 5.05
C ILE A 81 -2.66 6.28 5.87
N GLY A 82 -3.26 5.12 5.61
CA GLY A 82 -2.81 3.85 6.19
C GLY A 82 -1.58 3.35 5.44
N TRP A 83 -0.52 2.97 6.17
CA TRP A 83 0.67 2.39 5.56
C TRP A 83 0.95 1.01 6.15
N VAL A 84 1.09 0.01 5.28
CA VAL A 84 1.36 -1.39 5.61
C VAL A 84 2.64 -1.81 4.89
N THR A 85 3.68 -2.12 5.67
CA THR A 85 4.99 -2.56 5.18
C THR A 85 5.48 -3.76 5.97
N ALA A 86 6.41 -4.51 5.41
CA ALA A 86 7.07 -5.58 6.15
C ALA A 86 7.91 -5.03 7.33
N SER A 87 8.52 -3.83 7.18
CA SER A 87 9.27 -3.18 8.27
C SER A 87 8.38 -2.84 9.46
N LEU A 88 7.15 -2.37 9.23
CA LEU A 88 6.20 -2.09 10.30
C LEU A 88 5.88 -3.34 11.12
N ALA A 89 5.82 -4.52 10.50
CA ALA A 89 5.60 -5.78 11.21
C ALA A 89 6.73 -6.04 12.23
N GLY A 90 7.98 -5.72 11.87
CA GLY A 90 9.13 -5.87 12.75
C GLY A 90 9.18 -4.89 13.94
N GLU A 91 8.42 -3.79 13.87
CA GLU A 91 8.37 -2.78 14.94
C GLU A 91 7.27 -3.08 15.97
N ILE A 92 6.27 -3.92 15.65
CA ILE A 92 5.19 -4.28 16.57
C ILE A 92 5.75 -5.17 17.70
N PRO A 93 5.42 -4.89 18.97
CA PRO A 93 5.86 -5.73 20.10
C PRO A 93 5.39 -7.18 19.93
N THR A 94 6.32 -8.12 19.99
CA THR A 94 6.06 -9.53 19.66
C THR A 94 5.00 -10.19 20.54
N GLN A 95 4.89 -9.76 21.80
CA GLN A 95 3.92 -10.27 22.77
C GLN A 95 2.57 -9.56 22.73
N GLU A 96 2.43 -8.51 21.92
CA GLU A 96 1.18 -7.77 21.83
C GLU A 96 0.10 -8.62 21.14
N LYS A 97 -1.11 -8.64 21.70
CA LYS A 97 -2.24 -9.33 21.06
C LYS A 97 -2.61 -8.67 19.74
N ALA A 98 -2.91 -9.46 18.72
CA ALA A 98 -3.33 -8.95 17.41
C ALA A 98 -4.48 -7.94 17.49
N LEU A 99 -5.42 -8.11 18.42
CA LEU A 99 -6.50 -7.15 18.64
C LEU A 99 -5.96 -5.78 19.12
N ASN A 100 -5.00 -5.76 20.04
CA ASN A 100 -4.39 -4.54 20.54
C ASN A 100 -3.55 -3.86 19.46
N THR A 101 -2.82 -4.64 18.66
CA THR A 101 -2.13 -4.15 17.48
C THR A 101 -3.08 -3.41 16.53
N VAL A 102 -4.27 -3.96 16.29
CA VAL A 102 -5.27 -3.26 15.46
C VAL A 102 -5.73 -1.97 16.14
N VAL A 103 -6.07 -2.02 17.42
CA VAL A 103 -6.53 -0.85 18.20
C VAL A 103 -5.49 0.28 18.20
N SER A 104 -4.18 -0.04 18.30
CA SER A 104 -3.08 0.94 18.28
C SER A 104 -3.11 1.82 17.03
N GLY A 105 -3.66 1.30 15.93
CA GLY A 105 -3.82 2.05 14.68
C GLY A 105 -4.66 3.30 14.82
N LYS A 106 -5.66 3.33 15.71
CA LYS A 106 -6.47 4.52 15.97
C LYS A 106 -5.64 5.71 16.44
N PHE A 107 -4.61 5.43 17.23
CA PHE A 107 -3.72 6.43 17.84
C PHE A 107 -2.47 6.70 16.99
N ALA A 108 -2.32 6.01 15.87
CA ALA A 108 -1.11 6.01 15.03
C ALA A 108 0.17 5.61 15.82
N GLN A 109 0.02 4.75 16.82
CA GLN A 109 1.10 4.24 17.66
C GLN A 109 1.59 2.88 17.18
N ILE A 110 2.85 2.57 17.43
CA ILE A 110 3.43 1.24 17.28
C ILE A 110 3.28 0.53 18.63
N GLY A 111 2.34 -0.44 18.67
CA GLY A 111 1.88 -1.02 19.91
C GLY A 111 0.83 -0.16 20.64
N TYR A 112 -0.06 -0.81 21.41
CA TYR A 112 -1.06 -0.12 22.19
C TYR A 112 -0.54 0.14 23.62
N LEU A 113 -0.14 1.38 23.90
CA LEU A 113 0.48 1.74 25.17
C LEU A 113 -0.54 1.98 26.31
N GLY A 114 -1.79 2.31 25.98
CA GLY A 114 -2.87 2.46 26.96
C GLY A 114 -2.57 3.51 28.03
N GLY A 115 -2.37 4.76 27.63
CA GLY A 115 -2.08 5.85 28.56
C GLY A 115 -3.35 6.55 29.11
N PRO A 116 -3.21 7.40 30.15
CA PRO A 116 -4.32 8.15 30.74
C PRO A 116 -5.09 9.02 29.72
N TRP A 117 -4.41 9.45 28.67
CA TRP A 117 -4.91 10.36 27.64
C TRP A 117 -5.37 9.67 26.36
N GLU A 118 -5.05 8.38 26.19
CA GLU A 118 -5.31 7.59 24.97
C GLU A 118 -5.87 6.22 25.32
N GLN A 119 -7.07 6.22 25.90
CA GLN A 119 -7.78 4.97 26.21
C GLN A 119 -8.68 4.58 25.04
N ALA A 120 -8.54 3.35 24.59
CA ALA A 120 -9.44 2.76 23.62
C ALA A 120 -10.80 2.49 24.25
N SER A 121 -11.84 2.98 23.60
CA SER A 121 -13.23 2.75 23.99
C SER A 121 -13.69 1.34 23.61
N ARG A 122 -14.81 0.89 24.20
CA ARG A 122 -15.47 -0.36 23.78
C ARG A 122 -15.79 -0.37 22.27
N ASN A 123 -16.15 0.79 21.73
CA ASN A 123 -16.45 0.94 20.30
C ASN A 123 -15.18 0.71 19.43
N ASP A 124 -14.01 1.14 19.89
CA ASP A 124 -12.74 0.92 19.16
C ASP A 124 -12.40 -0.56 19.07
N TYR A 125 -12.60 -1.32 20.16
CA TYR A 125 -12.44 -2.77 20.13
C TYR A 125 -13.49 -3.45 19.25
N THR A 126 -14.71 -2.94 19.17
CA THR A 126 -15.73 -3.44 18.25
C THR A 126 -15.34 -3.20 16.80
N CYS A 127 -14.86 -1.99 16.47
CA CYS A 127 -14.33 -1.66 15.15
C CYS A 127 -13.12 -2.54 14.79
N ALA A 128 -12.19 -2.75 15.73
CA ALA A 128 -11.03 -3.58 15.52
C ALA A 128 -11.40 -5.03 15.19
N ARG A 129 -12.34 -5.63 15.94
CA ARG A 129 -12.87 -6.98 15.65
C ARG A 129 -13.54 -7.04 14.26
N HIS A 130 -14.31 -6.00 13.92
CA HIS A 130 -14.93 -5.90 12.60
C HIS A 130 -13.89 -5.91 11.48
N TYR A 131 -12.84 -5.06 11.57
CA TYR A 131 -11.78 -5.02 10.58
C TYR A 131 -10.97 -6.32 10.51
N LEU A 132 -10.70 -6.98 11.64
CA LEU A 132 -10.09 -8.30 11.66
C LEU A 132 -10.98 -9.35 10.96
N SER A 133 -12.29 -9.28 11.15
CA SER A 133 -13.23 -10.18 10.47
C SER A 133 -13.20 -10.00 8.96
N GLU A 134 -13.15 -8.75 8.48
CA GLU A 134 -13.13 -8.43 7.05
C GLU A 134 -11.90 -8.97 6.32
N VAL A 135 -10.75 -9.02 7.01
CA VAL A 135 -9.52 -9.62 6.47
C VAL A 135 -9.41 -11.14 6.75
N GLY A 136 -10.44 -11.73 7.39
CA GLY A 136 -10.45 -13.16 7.75
C GLY A 136 -9.44 -13.53 8.85
N ALA A 137 -9.15 -12.59 9.77
CA ALA A 137 -8.18 -12.75 10.86
C ALA A 137 -8.78 -12.63 12.26
N LEU A 138 -10.12 -12.64 12.43
CA LEU A 138 -10.76 -12.47 13.72
C LEU A 138 -10.38 -13.57 14.74
N HIS A 139 -10.13 -14.79 14.27
CA HIS A 139 -9.72 -15.92 15.10
C HIS A 139 -8.32 -15.71 15.75
N LEU A 140 -7.51 -14.79 15.20
CA LEU A 140 -6.17 -14.46 15.69
C LEU A 140 -6.18 -13.39 16.79
N ARG A 141 -7.32 -12.79 17.12
CA ARG A 141 -7.43 -11.58 17.96
C ARG A 141 -6.73 -11.65 19.31
N GLU A 142 -6.66 -12.84 19.91
CA GLU A 142 -6.04 -13.07 21.23
C GLU A 142 -4.60 -13.60 21.12
N GLN A 143 -4.13 -13.92 19.92
CA GLN A 143 -2.78 -14.43 19.69
C GLN A 143 -1.76 -13.29 19.74
N ALA A 144 -0.55 -13.60 20.20
CA ALA A 144 0.57 -12.68 20.20
C ALA A 144 1.05 -12.42 18.77
N PHE A 145 1.26 -11.17 18.39
CA PHE A 145 1.60 -10.76 17.02
C PHE A 145 2.85 -11.47 16.48
N GLY A 146 3.87 -11.65 17.32
CA GLY A 146 5.11 -12.32 16.94
C GLY A 146 4.97 -13.81 16.65
N THR A 147 3.86 -14.46 17.06
CA THR A 147 3.59 -15.87 16.77
C THR A 147 2.84 -16.09 15.46
N LEU A 148 2.36 -15.01 14.84
CA LEU A 148 1.62 -15.06 13.60
C LEU A 148 2.55 -15.28 12.40
N SER A 149 2.09 -16.03 11.42
CA SER A 149 2.77 -16.11 10.12
C SER A 149 2.80 -14.73 9.43
N GLN A 150 3.76 -14.50 8.53
CA GLN A 150 3.88 -13.24 7.81
C GLN A 150 2.56 -12.80 7.14
N GLY A 151 1.85 -13.74 6.51
CA GLY A 151 0.55 -13.46 5.88
C GLY A 151 -0.53 -13.05 6.88
N GLU A 152 -0.53 -13.63 8.08
CA GLU A 152 -1.44 -13.26 9.16
C GLU A 152 -1.08 -11.90 9.75
N GLN A 153 0.21 -11.62 9.96
CA GLN A 153 0.69 -10.29 10.37
C GLN A 153 0.24 -9.20 9.39
N GLN A 154 0.40 -9.43 8.09
CA GLN A 154 -0.05 -8.46 7.08
C GLN A 154 -1.57 -8.23 7.11
N LYS A 155 -2.39 -9.27 7.35
CA LYS A 155 -3.83 -9.10 7.53
C LYS A 155 -4.16 -8.25 8.76
N VAL A 156 -3.48 -8.47 9.89
CA VAL A 156 -3.62 -7.67 11.10
C VAL A 156 -3.22 -6.21 10.84
N LEU A 157 -2.13 -5.97 10.11
CA LEU A 157 -1.69 -4.61 9.74
C LEU A 157 -2.66 -3.90 8.80
N ILE A 158 -3.32 -4.61 7.87
CA ILE A 158 -4.41 -4.04 7.06
C ILE A 158 -5.58 -3.61 7.94
N ALA A 159 -6.00 -4.46 8.89
CA ALA A 159 -7.06 -4.13 9.83
C ALA A 159 -6.67 -2.90 10.68
N ARG A 160 -5.42 -2.86 11.16
CA ARG A 160 -4.83 -1.73 11.90
C ARG A 160 -4.89 -0.43 11.09
N ALA A 161 -4.44 -0.47 9.84
CA ALA A 161 -4.42 0.70 8.95
C ALA A 161 -5.83 1.30 8.74
N ARG A 162 -6.89 0.54 8.92
CA ARG A 162 -8.29 1.00 8.75
C ARG A 162 -8.86 1.71 9.97
N MET A 163 -8.22 1.63 11.14
CA MET A 163 -8.73 2.19 12.39
C MET A 163 -8.91 3.71 12.36
N THR A 164 -8.06 4.44 11.62
CA THR A 164 -8.17 5.90 11.42
C THR A 164 -9.18 6.29 10.34
N LYS A 165 -9.84 5.32 9.69
CA LYS A 165 -10.71 5.55 8.52
C LYS A 165 -10.00 6.35 7.42
N PRO A 166 -8.83 5.90 6.95
CA PRO A 166 -8.01 6.63 6.00
C PRO A 166 -8.75 6.75 4.66
N TYR A 167 -8.39 7.76 3.85
CA TYR A 167 -8.88 7.84 2.47
C TYR A 167 -8.02 7.03 1.49
N LEU A 168 -6.81 6.65 1.90
CA LEU A 168 -5.83 5.91 1.13
C LEU A 168 -5.11 4.88 2.01
N ILE A 169 -4.93 3.65 1.52
CA ILE A 169 -4.08 2.65 2.15
C ILE A 169 -2.99 2.25 1.16
N ILE A 170 -1.75 2.30 1.61
CA ILE A 170 -0.55 1.89 0.89
C ILE A 170 -0.11 0.53 1.43
N LEU A 171 0.07 -0.43 0.53
CA LEU A 171 0.59 -1.76 0.79
C LEU A 171 1.93 -1.86 0.07
N ASP A 172 3.04 -1.65 0.79
CA ASP A 172 4.38 -1.61 0.21
C ASP A 172 5.06 -2.98 0.35
N GLU A 173 5.11 -3.72 -0.75
CA GLU A 173 5.62 -5.08 -0.87
C GLU A 173 5.09 -6.04 0.20
N PRO A 174 3.76 -6.12 0.40
CA PRO A 174 3.18 -6.82 1.54
C PRO A 174 3.36 -8.34 1.49
N CYS A 175 3.70 -8.89 0.33
CA CYS A 175 3.96 -10.32 0.15
C CYS A 175 5.44 -10.70 0.24
N ALA A 176 6.34 -9.75 0.54
CA ALA A 176 7.77 -10.02 0.64
C ALA A 176 8.05 -11.12 1.68
N GLY A 177 8.84 -12.12 1.30
CA GLY A 177 9.20 -13.24 2.17
C GLY A 177 8.13 -14.30 2.39
N MET A 178 6.93 -14.18 1.81
CA MET A 178 5.90 -15.21 1.90
C MET A 178 6.17 -16.37 0.93
N ASP A 179 5.90 -17.58 1.40
CA ASP A 179 5.79 -18.73 0.49
C ASP A 179 4.58 -18.56 -0.46
N PRO A 180 4.54 -19.29 -1.60
CA PRO A 180 3.46 -19.15 -2.58
C PRO A 180 2.06 -19.39 -2.00
N GLY A 181 1.91 -20.32 -1.04
CA GLY A 181 0.63 -20.65 -0.43
C GLY A 181 0.13 -19.53 0.50
N ALA A 182 1.01 -18.96 1.33
CA ALA A 182 0.72 -17.83 2.20
C ALA A 182 0.37 -16.58 1.37
N ARG A 183 1.14 -16.31 0.30
CA ARG A 183 0.90 -15.22 -0.65
C ARG A 183 -0.51 -15.32 -1.27
N GLU A 184 -0.89 -16.48 -1.80
CA GLU A 184 -2.21 -16.62 -2.41
C GLU A 184 -3.36 -16.46 -1.39
N LYS A 185 -3.21 -16.96 -0.16
CA LYS A 185 -4.18 -16.76 0.92
C LYS A 185 -4.31 -15.27 1.28
N PHE A 186 -3.20 -14.55 1.36
CA PHE A 186 -3.19 -13.11 1.62
C PHE A 186 -3.84 -12.33 0.48
N LEU A 187 -3.47 -12.60 -0.78
CA LEU A 187 -4.04 -11.94 -1.96
C LEU A 187 -5.54 -12.21 -2.09
N ALA A 188 -6.00 -13.42 -1.77
CA ALA A 188 -7.43 -13.73 -1.74
C ALA A 188 -8.18 -12.91 -0.66
N ALA A 189 -7.60 -12.73 0.53
CA ALA A 189 -8.17 -11.89 1.57
C ALA A 189 -8.21 -10.42 1.13
N LEU A 190 -7.13 -9.89 0.58
CA LEU A 190 -7.06 -8.53 0.02
C LEU A 190 -8.12 -8.30 -1.07
N GLY A 191 -8.32 -9.28 -1.96
CA GLY A 191 -9.33 -9.24 -3.00
C GLY A 191 -10.76 -9.17 -2.46
N LYS A 192 -11.04 -9.78 -1.29
CA LYS A 192 -12.34 -9.67 -0.60
C LYS A 192 -12.51 -8.27 0.01
N VAL A 193 -11.49 -7.76 0.67
CA VAL A 193 -11.47 -6.41 1.24
C VAL A 193 -11.72 -5.35 0.16
N GLY A 194 -11.03 -5.44 -0.99
CA GLY A 194 -11.15 -4.49 -2.08
C GLY A 194 -12.52 -4.46 -2.78
N LYS A 195 -13.40 -5.43 -2.53
CA LYS A 195 -14.79 -5.45 -3.06
C LYS A 195 -15.80 -4.74 -2.16
N GLN A 196 -15.41 -4.28 -1.00
CA GLN A 196 -16.33 -3.63 -0.07
C GLN A 196 -16.73 -2.24 -0.56
N LYS A 197 -17.98 -1.84 -0.33
CA LYS A 197 -18.55 -0.57 -0.85
C LYS A 197 -17.87 0.71 -0.32
N LYS A 198 -17.21 0.65 0.84
CA LYS A 198 -16.61 1.82 1.52
C LYS A 198 -15.12 1.60 1.81
N ILE A 199 -14.41 0.95 0.90
CA ILE A 199 -12.96 0.80 1.04
C ILE A 199 -12.25 2.08 0.61
N PRO A 200 -11.19 2.54 1.33
CA PRO A 200 -10.33 3.61 0.84
C PRO A 200 -9.64 3.22 -0.47
N ALA A 201 -9.11 4.19 -1.19
CA ALA A 201 -8.22 3.90 -2.31
C ALA A 201 -7.06 3.01 -1.85
N LEU A 202 -6.72 1.99 -2.63
CA LEU A 202 -5.60 1.09 -2.35
C LEU A 202 -4.47 1.36 -3.34
N ILE A 203 -3.26 1.53 -2.84
CA ILE A 203 -2.03 1.50 -3.63
C ILE A 203 -1.26 0.25 -3.23
N TYR A 204 -1.08 -0.66 -4.17
CA TYR A 204 -0.35 -1.92 -4.00
C TYR A 204 0.98 -1.84 -4.72
N VAL A 205 2.07 -1.94 -3.99
CA VAL A 205 3.42 -1.85 -4.55
C VAL A 205 4.04 -3.22 -4.59
N THR A 206 4.59 -3.57 -5.74
CA THR A 206 5.25 -4.86 -5.94
C THR A 206 6.24 -4.79 -7.11
N HIS A 207 7.14 -5.75 -7.16
CA HIS A 207 7.96 -6.06 -8.34
C HIS A 207 7.50 -7.36 -9.02
N HIS A 208 6.39 -7.98 -8.54
CA HIS A 208 5.80 -9.21 -9.04
C HIS A 208 4.48 -8.96 -9.74
N ILE A 209 4.42 -9.14 -11.07
CA ILE A 209 3.18 -8.87 -11.84
C ILE A 209 2.04 -9.82 -11.46
N GLU A 210 2.37 -11.03 -11.04
CA GLU A 210 1.39 -12.04 -10.62
C GLU A 210 0.66 -11.69 -9.32
N GLU A 211 1.13 -10.70 -8.56
CA GLU A 211 0.46 -10.21 -7.37
C GLU A 211 -0.62 -9.16 -7.69
N ILE A 212 -0.59 -8.58 -8.90
CA ILE A 212 -1.56 -7.56 -9.30
C ILE A 212 -2.93 -8.19 -9.51
N LEU A 213 -3.80 -7.99 -8.54
CA LEU A 213 -5.17 -8.49 -8.57
C LEU A 213 -6.06 -7.70 -9.53
N PRO A 214 -7.16 -8.28 -10.05
CA PRO A 214 -8.11 -7.59 -10.93
C PRO A 214 -8.77 -6.35 -10.32
N LEU A 215 -8.72 -6.19 -9.00
CA LEU A 215 -9.21 -4.99 -8.31
C LEU A 215 -8.35 -3.75 -8.61
N PHE A 216 -7.05 -3.92 -8.89
CA PHE A 216 -6.14 -2.84 -9.28
C PHE A 216 -6.32 -2.54 -10.76
N ARG A 217 -7.32 -1.69 -11.05
CA ARG A 217 -7.69 -1.35 -12.43
C ARG A 217 -6.71 -0.40 -13.12
N HIS A 218 -5.81 0.21 -12.34
CA HIS A 218 -4.77 1.12 -12.81
C HIS A 218 -3.41 0.62 -12.37
N THR A 219 -2.41 0.82 -13.20
CA THR A 219 -1.02 0.49 -12.90
C THR A 219 -0.12 1.66 -13.27
N LEU A 220 0.80 1.99 -12.38
CA LEU A 220 1.95 2.85 -12.59
C LEU A 220 3.18 1.97 -12.72
N VAL A 221 3.92 2.07 -13.81
CA VAL A 221 5.21 1.39 -14.01
C VAL A 221 6.33 2.39 -13.79
N LEU A 222 7.18 2.13 -12.80
CA LEU A 222 8.31 2.99 -12.44
C LEU A 222 9.63 2.27 -12.76
N ARG A 223 10.50 2.96 -13.49
CA ARG A 223 11.84 2.50 -13.80
C ARG A 223 12.84 3.67 -13.71
N ASP A 224 13.95 3.46 -13.02
CA ASP A 224 15.05 4.45 -12.90
C ASP A 224 14.54 5.85 -12.49
N GLY A 225 13.60 5.89 -11.52
CA GLY A 225 13.00 7.13 -11.02
C GLY A 225 11.98 7.79 -11.94
N LYS A 226 11.67 7.21 -13.09
CA LYS A 226 10.75 7.77 -14.09
C LYS A 226 9.50 6.91 -14.25
N VAL A 227 8.37 7.56 -14.55
CA VAL A 227 7.17 6.86 -14.97
C VAL A 227 7.37 6.37 -16.40
N LEU A 228 7.48 5.04 -16.54
CA LEU A 228 7.56 4.41 -17.86
C LEU A 228 6.18 4.40 -18.53
N HIS A 229 5.16 3.93 -17.79
CA HIS A 229 3.76 3.93 -18.20
C HIS A 229 2.83 4.11 -16.99
N ALA A 230 1.68 4.73 -17.21
CA ALA A 230 0.62 4.83 -16.20
C ALA A 230 -0.76 4.81 -16.86
N GLY A 231 -1.72 4.11 -16.27
CA GLY A 231 -3.08 4.06 -16.79
C GLY A 231 -3.81 2.74 -16.48
N PRO A 232 -4.85 2.41 -17.26
CA PRO A 232 -5.59 1.16 -17.10
C PRO A 232 -4.67 -0.07 -17.16
N THR A 233 -4.73 -0.93 -16.16
CA THR A 233 -3.82 -2.09 -15.99
C THR A 233 -3.72 -2.95 -17.26
N ARG A 234 -4.83 -3.19 -17.92
CA ARG A 234 -4.88 -3.98 -19.18
C ARG A 234 -4.09 -3.36 -20.34
N LEU A 235 -3.94 -2.03 -20.34
CA LEU A 235 -3.20 -1.31 -21.38
C LEU A 235 -1.73 -1.12 -21.01
N VAL A 236 -1.42 -1.15 -19.72
CA VAL A 236 -0.05 -0.96 -19.19
C VAL A 236 0.70 -2.28 -19.12
N LEU A 237 0.07 -3.37 -18.64
CA LEU A 237 0.74 -4.67 -18.51
C LEU A 237 0.78 -5.41 -19.85
N THR A 238 1.55 -4.88 -20.80
CA THR A 238 1.82 -5.48 -22.10
C THR A 238 3.22 -6.11 -22.13
N ARG A 239 3.44 -7.03 -23.10
CA ARG A 239 4.74 -7.65 -23.32
C ARG A 239 5.85 -6.60 -23.51
N ASP A 240 5.60 -5.58 -24.33
CA ASP A 240 6.60 -4.59 -24.67
C ASP A 240 7.00 -3.73 -23.47
N VAL A 241 6.01 -3.30 -22.67
CA VAL A 241 6.25 -2.54 -21.44
C VAL A 241 7.04 -3.39 -20.43
N LEU A 242 6.70 -4.67 -20.26
CA LEU A 242 7.42 -5.54 -19.32
C LEU A 242 8.82 -5.91 -19.82
N ASN A 243 9.01 -6.13 -21.13
CA ASN A 243 10.34 -6.30 -21.71
C ASN A 243 11.21 -5.06 -21.48
N GLN A 244 10.63 -3.88 -21.69
CA GLN A 244 11.32 -2.62 -21.43
C GLN A 244 11.63 -2.47 -19.92
N LEU A 245 10.68 -2.83 -19.04
CA LEU A 245 10.85 -2.70 -17.59
C LEU A 245 11.98 -3.58 -17.06
N TYR A 246 11.99 -4.86 -17.42
CA TYR A 246 12.90 -5.85 -16.86
C TYR A 246 14.16 -6.10 -17.69
N GLY A 247 14.21 -5.60 -18.93
CA GLY A 247 15.35 -5.80 -19.81
C GLY A 247 15.52 -7.24 -20.33
N VAL A 248 14.45 -8.04 -20.28
CA VAL A 248 14.46 -9.45 -20.71
C VAL A 248 13.29 -9.74 -21.65
N SER A 249 13.47 -10.71 -22.55
CA SER A 249 12.37 -11.16 -23.40
C SER A 249 11.44 -12.08 -22.63
N LEU A 250 10.18 -11.64 -22.43
CA LEU A 250 9.16 -12.43 -21.75
C LEU A 250 7.85 -12.44 -22.53
N THR A 251 7.02 -13.38 -22.22
CA THR A 251 5.61 -13.43 -22.61
C THR A 251 4.73 -13.36 -21.38
N ILE A 252 3.48 -12.95 -21.57
CA ILE A 252 2.51 -12.83 -20.47
C ILE A 252 1.46 -13.90 -20.68
N ARG A 253 1.22 -14.71 -19.66
CA ARG A 253 0.04 -15.57 -19.55
C ARG A 253 -0.98 -14.89 -18.65
N GLN A 254 -2.23 -14.78 -19.14
CA GLN A 254 -3.32 -14.24 -18.33
C GLN A 254 -4.26 -15.37 -17.89
N ARG A 255 -4.58 -15.43 -16.59
CA ARG A 255 -5.53 -16.39 -16.05
C ARG A 255 -6.35 -15.74 -14.94
N LYS A 256 -7.66 -15.86 -14.99
CA LYS A 256 -8.60 -15.27 -14.00
C LYS A 256 -8.34 -13.77 -13.72
N GLY A 257 -7.99 -13.00 -14.77
CA GLY A 257 -7.71 -11.57 -14.67
C GLY A 257 -6.37 -11.19 -14.03
N ARG A 258 -5.50 -12.17 -13.76
CA ARG A 258 -4.11 -11.96 -13.27
C ARG A 258 -3.10 -12.28 -14.38
N TYR A 259 -1.90 -11.76 -14.23
CA TYR A 259 -0.82 -11.81 -15.21
C TYR A 259 0.34 -12.64 -14.67
N TRP A 260 0.94 -13.49 -15.47
CA TRP A 260 2.13 -14.28 -15.15
C TRP A 260 3.20 -14.06 -16.21
N PRO A 261 4.43 -13.65 -15.82
CA PRO A 261 5.53 -13.55 -16.76
C PRO A 261 6.05 -14.97 -17.06
N VAL A 262 6.37 -15.21 -18.32
CA VAL A 262 7.07 -16.41 -18.76
C VAL A 262 8.30 -15.96 -19.52
N ILE A 263 9.47 -16.13 -18.90
CA ILE A 263 10.76 -15.78 -19.50
C ILE A 263 11.07 -16.84 -20.58
N ARG A 264 11.60 -16.39 -21.71
CA ARG A 264 12.02 -17.24 -22.83
C ARG A 264 13.51 -17.51 -22.77
#